data_070be66d2b078c1e85f906d70874d0cf
#
_entry.id   070be66d2b078c1e85f906d70874d0cf
#
_cell.length_a   1.000
_cell.length_b   1.000
_cell.length_c   1.000
_cell.angle_alpha   90.00
_cell.angle_beta   90.00
_cell.angle_gamma   90.00
#
_symmetry.space_group_name_H-M   'P 1'
#
loop_
_entity.id
_entity.type
_entity.pdbx_description
1 polymer ?
#
loop_
_entity_poly.entity_id
_entity_poly.type
_entity_poly.pdbx_seq_one_letter_code
_entity_poly.pdbx_strand_id
1 'polypeptide(L)'
;MRDTDSHTTAEAFAALASNDDAWTVAAYDAAYASATTARDMNRLLAALWSGNALSESGTELAKALLHHQVWPHRIRSGFPHTGVAVAGKTGTVGIIRNEVAVVTFAGESPVAVAVFTRAARADPALPAVDAAIGEVARIAVTELRSGTVVD
;
A
#
# COMPACT_ATOMS: atom_id res chain seq x y z
N MET A 1 34.77 -4.97 12.21
CA MET A 1 34.36 -4.14 13.37
C MET A 1 32.90 -3.81 13.10
N ARG A 2 31.96 -4.42 13.82
CA ARG A 2 30.53 -4.18 13.64
C ARG A 2 30.22 -2.90 14.39
N ASP A 3 29.78 -1.89 13.69
CA ASP A 3 29.24 -0.68 14.29
C ASP A 3 27.90 -1.03 14.93
N THR A 4 27.88 -1.02 16.25
CA THR A 4 26.72 -1.41 17.07
C THR A 4 25.88 -0.22 17.48
N ASP A 5 25.95 0.88 16.74
CA ASP A 5 25.40 2.17 17.13
C ASP A 5 24.08 2.59 16.46
N SER A 6 23.36 1.70 15.80
CA SER A 6 21.97 2.01 15.43
C SER A 6 21.04 1.69 16.59
N HIS A 7 20.77 2.66 17.44
CA HIS A 7 20.14 2.47 18.73
C HIS A 7 18.62 2.33 18.72
N THR A 8 17.95 2.64 17.60
CA THR A 8 16.49 2.47 17.47
C THR A 8 16.07 1.96 16.11
N THR A 9 14.95 1.25 16.07
CA THR A 9 14.32 0.81 14.81
C THR A 9 14.00 2.00 13.89
N ALA A 10 13.64 3.14 14.46
CA ALA A 10 13.33 4.35 13.71
C ALA A 10 14.56 4.93 13.00
N GLU A 11 15.72 4.93 13.66
CA GLU A 11 17.00 5.37 13.07
C GLU A 11 17.45 4.42 11.96
N ALA A 12 17.29 3.11 12.15
CA ALA A 12 17.59 2.12 11.12
C ALA A 12 16.69 2.32 9.88
N PHE A 13 15.39 2.59 10.05
CA PHE A 13 14.49 2.91 8.96
C PHE A 13 14.81 4.25 8.28
N ALA A 14 15.20 5.27 9.05
CA ALA A 14 15.63 6.54 8.50
C ALA A 14 16.92 6.40 7.68
N ALA A 15 17.89 5.64 8.19
CA ALA A 15 19.11 5.33 7.46
C ALA A 15 18.86 4.56 6.17
N LEU A 16 17.97 3.57 6.17
CA LEU A 16 17.54 2.85 4.98
C LEU A 16 16.81 3.76 3.97
N ALA A 17 16.00 4.71 4.45
CA ALA A 17 15.27 5.63 3.60
C ALA A 17 16.18 6.65 2.91
N SER A 18 17.31 7.00 3.52
CA SER A 18 18.29 7.98 3.01
C SER A 18 19.45 7.37 2.24
N ASN A 19 19.57 6.03 2.22
CA ASN A 19 20.70 5.35 1.58
C ASN A 19 20.35 5.00 0.12
N ASP A 20 20.90 5.74 -0.83
CA ASP A 20 20.75 5.48 -2.27
C ASP A 20 21.34 4.12 -2.70
N ASP A 21 22.30 3.58 -1.93
CA ASP A 21 22.93 2.29 -2.21
C ASP A 21 22.13 1.09 -1.67
N ALA A 22 21.05 1.31 -0.93
CA ALA A 22 20.20 0.24 -0.41
C ALA A 22 19.68 -0.72 -1.50
N TRP A 23 19.59 -0.23 -2.75
CA TRP A 23 19.16 -1.00 -3.92
C TRP A 23 20.16 -2.06 -4.38
N THR A 24 21.42 -1.94 -3.99
CA THR A 24 22.47 -2.91 -4.30
C THR A 24 22.46 -4.09 -3.34
N VAL A 25 21.69 -4.00 -2.25
CA VAL A 25 21.57 -5.06 -1.26
C VAL A 25 20.62 -6.15 -1.78
N ALA A 26 21.06 -7.39 -1.80
CA ALA A 26 20.30 -8.54 -2.29
C ALA A 26 18.92 -8.70 -1.61
N ALA A 27 18.74 -8.21 -0.38
CA ALA A 27 17.45 -8.20 0.31
C ALA A 27 16.36 -7.38 -0.40
N TYR A 28 16.71 -6.47 -1.30
CA TYR A 28 15.77 -5.68 -2.12
C TYR A 28 15.66 -6.20 -3.56
N ASP A 29 16.43 -7.20 -3.92
CA ASP A 29 16.30 -7.85 -5.22
C ASP A 29 15.10 -8.81 -5.17
N ALA A 30 14.14 -8.60 -6.06
CA ALA A 30 12.95 -9.43 -6.19
C ALA A 30 13.27 -10.92 -6.45
N ALA A 31 14.46 -11.23 -6.93
CA ALA A 31 14.93 -12.60 -7.10
C ALA A 31 15.23 -13.32 -5.78
N TYR A 32 15.52 -12.57 -4.71
CA TYR A 32 15.92 -13.09 -3.41
C TYR A 32 14.98 -12.70 -2.26
N ALA A 33 14.09 -11.75 -2.48
CA ALA A 33 13.11 -11.28 -1.50
C ALA A 33 11.71 -11.82 -1.80
N SER A 34 10.83 -11.77 -0.80
CA SER A 34 9.41 -11.98 -1.03
C SER A 34 8.88 -10.90 -1.96
N ALA A 35 8.38 -11.30 -3.13
CA ALA A 35 7.90 -10.40 -4.16
C ALA A 35 6.42 -10.63 -4.47
N THR A 36 5.74 -9.59 -4.94
CA THR A 36 4.35 -9.64 -5.36
C THR A 36 4.10 -8.68 -6.52
N THR A 37 2.94 -8.77 -7.12
CA THR A 37 2.45 -7.84 -8.13
C THR A 37 1.19 -7.12 -7.64
N ALA A 38 0.86 -5.96 -8.23
CA ALA A 38 -0.39 -5.27 -7.93
C ALA A 38 -1.61 -6.16 -8.20
N ARG A 39 -1.55 -7.00 -9.25
CA ARG A 39 -2.60 -7.96 -9.60
C ARG A 39 -2.79 -9.03 -8.52
N ASP A 40 -1.70 -9.58 -7.98
CA ASP A 40 -1.78 -10.63 -6.96
C ASP A 40 -2.26 -10.08 -5.63
N MET A 41 -1.86 -8.85 -5.29
CA MET A 41 -2.39 -8.17 -4.11
C MET A 41 -3.88 -7.87 -4.24
N ASN A 42 -4.37 -7.46 -5.41
CA ASN A 42 -5.81 -7.31 -5.65
C ASN A 42 -6.56 -8.64 -5.51
N ARG A 43 -6.01 -9.74 -6.01
CA ARG A 43 -6.58 -11.08 -5.83
C ARG A 43 -6.62 -11.49 -4.36
N LEU A 44 -5.54 -11.24 -3.63
CA LEU A 44 -5.47 -11.51 -2.19
C LEU A 44 -6.53 -10.72 -1.41
N LEU A 45 -6.65 -9.42 -1.69
CA LEU A 45 -7.65 -8.57 -1.04
C LEU A 45 -9.08 -9.00 -1.39
N ALA A 46 -9.33 -9.37 -2.65
CA ALA A 46 -10.64 -9.89 -3.07
C ALA A 46 -10.97 -11.21 -2.34
N ALA A 47 -10.01 -12.13 -2.21
CA ALA A 47 -10.19 -13.38 -1.48
C ALA A 47 -10.43 -13.13 0.03
N LEU A 48 -9.72 -12.17 0.62
CA LEU A 48 -9.91 -11.78 2.01
C LEU A 48 -11.31 -11.19 2.24
N TRP A 49 -11.74 -10.28 1.36
CA TRP A 49 -13.06 -9.62 1.48
C TRP A 49 -14.23 -10.57 1.26
N SER A 50 -14.07 -11.56 0.38
CA SER A 50 -15.07 -12.61 0.14
C SER A 50 -15.06 -13.74 1.17
N GLY A 51 -14.16 -13.70 2.18
CA GLY A 51 -14.04 -14.75 3.20
C GLY A 51 -13.36 -16.04 2.75
N ASN A 52 -12.69 -16.01 1.59
CA ASN A 52 -12.05 -17.21 1.02
C ASN A 52 -10.56 -17.38 1.38
N ALA A 53 -9.98 -16.42 2.11
CA ALA A 53 -8.55 -16.43 2.46
C ALA A 53 -8.26 -16.92 3.89
N LEU A 54 -9.18 -16.68 4.82
CA LEU A 54 -9.01 -16.95 6.23
C LEU A 54 -10.29 -17.55 6.84
N SER A 55 -10.23 -18.01 8.09
CA SER A 55 -11.43 -18.29 8.89
C SER A 55 -12.29 -17.03 9.06
N GLU A 56 -13.55 -17.17 9.41
CA GLU A 56 -14.45 -16.05 9.65
C GLU A 56 -13.86 -15.04 10.65
N SER A 57 -13.43 -15.51 11.82
CA SER A 57 -12.80 -14.65 12.83
C SER A 57 -11.50 -14.01 12.35
N GLY A 58 -10.69 -14.73 11.58
CA GLY A 58 -9.46 -14.21 10.98
C GLY A 58 -9.76 -13.13 9.93
N THR A 59 -10.80 -13.33 9.13
CA THR A 59 -11.26 -12.36 8.13
C THR A 59 -11.71 -11.05 8.78
N GLU A 60 -12.54 -11.13 9.82
CA GLU A 60 -13.02 -9.96 10.55
C GLU A 60 -11.88 -9.20 11.24
N LEU A 61 -10.95 -9.92 11.88
CA LEU A 61 -9.77 -9.32 12.49
C LEU A 61 -8.90 -8.61 11.44
N ALA A 62 -8.63 -9.25 10.30
CA ALA A 62 -7.82 -8.68 9.23
C ALA A 62 -8.47 -7.41 8.66
N LYS A 63 -9.77 -7.43 8.39
CA LYS A 63 -10.51 -6.25 7.94
C LYS A 63 -10.45 -5.11 8.97
N ALA A 64 -10.65 -5.42 10.25
CA ALA A 64 -10.56 -4.43 11.32
C ALA A 64 -9.18 -3.78 11.39
N LEU A 65 -8.10 -4.57 11.32
CA LEU A 65 -6.72 -4.06 11.32
C LEU A 65 -6.44 -3.15 10.12
N LEU A 66 -6.92 -3.52 8.93
CA LEU A 66 -6.75 -2.73 7.71
C LEU A 66 -7.55 -1.42 7.76
N HIS A 67 -8.71 -1.39 8.43
CA HIS A 67 -9.48 -0.16 8.65
C HIS A 67 -8.79 0.81 9.62
N HIS A 68 -7.98 0.30 10.56
CA HIS A 68 -7.25 1.10 11.55
C HIS A 68 -5.87 1.57 11.07
N GLN A 69 -5.63 1.60 9.76
CA GLN A 69 -4.39 2.13 9.19
C GLN A 69 -4.16 3.59 9.62
N VAL A 70 -2.99 3.83 10.23
CA VAL A 70 -2.63 5.15 10.78
C VAL A 70 -2.04 6.13 9.76
N TRP A 71 -1.77 5.68 8.52
CA TRP A 71 -1.20 6.49 7.45
C TRP A 71 -2.25 6.84 6.38
N PRO A 72 -2.91 8.01 6.45
CA PRO A 72 -4.03 8.34 5.55
C PRO A 72 -3.60 9.07 4.27
N HIS A 73 -2.29 9.17 3.99
CA HIS A 73 -1.75 10.12 3.00
C HIS A 73 -1.71 9.59 1.56
N ARG A 74 -2.01 8.30 1.34
CA ARG A 74 -1.95 7.64 0.03
C ARG A 74 -3.35 7.34 -0.49
N ILE A 75 -3.72 6.07 -0.66
CA ILE A 75 -5.02 5.71 -1.25
C ILE A 75 -6.19 6.44 -0.56
N ARG A 76 -6.20 6.50 0.77
CA ARG A 76 -7.27 7.19 1.50
C ARG A 76 -7.37 8.67 1.14
N SER A 77 -6.27 9.35 0.82
CA SER A 77 -6.30 10.77 0.44
C SER A 77 -7.03 11.02 -0.89
N GLY A 78 -7.13 10.01 -1.75
CA GLY A 78 -7.94 10.05 -2.97
C GLY A 78 -9.45 9.98 -2.72
N PHE A 79 -9.88 9.63 -1.50
CA PHE A 79 -11.29 9.43 -1.13
C PHE A 79 -11.64 10.19 0.16
N PRO A 80 -11.57 11.53 0.16
CA PRO A 80 -11.77 12.34 1.37
C PRO A 80 -13.25 12.49 1.78
N HIS A 81 -14.16 11.85 1.05
CA HIS A 81 -15.60 12.05 1.24
C HIS A 81 -16.16 11.19 2.38
N THR A 82 -17.16 11.71 3.08
CA THR A 82 -17.98 10.94 4.01
C THR A 82 -18.75 9.85 3.26
N GLY A 83 -18.89 8.66 3.86
CA GLY A 83 -19.53 7.52 3.20
C GLY A 83 -18.61 6.65 2.36
N VAL A 84 -17.30 6.97 2.30
CA VAL A 84 -16.29 6.10 1.69
C VAL A 84 -15.37 5.57 2.78
N ALA A 85 -15.31 4.25 2.91
CA ALA A 85 -14.37 3.56 3.78
C ALA A 85 -13.17 3.07 2.97
N VAL A 86 -11.96 3.25 3.52
CA VAL A 86 -10.72 2.74 2.94
C VAL A 86 -10.02 1.92 3.99
N ALA A 87 -9.82 0.64 3.70
CA ALA A 87 -9.11 -0.31 4.55
C ALA A 87 -7.84 -0.75 3.81
N GLY A 88 -6.67 -0.41 4.30
CA GLY A 88 -5.45 -0.61 3.53
C GLY A 88 -4.19 -0.85 4.34
N LYS A 89 -3.10 -1.12 3.63
CA LYS A 89 -1.75 -1.29 4.18
C LYS A 89 -0.72 -0.63 3.28
N THR A 90 0.03 0.27 3.87
CA THR A 90 1.18 0.92 3.23
C THR A 90 2.41 0.02 3.27
N GLY A 91 3.29 0.16 2.28
CA GLY A 91 4.65 -0.37 2.27
C GLY A 91 5.63 0.73 1.89
N THR A 92 6.68 0.92 2.70
CA THR A 92 7.68 1.97 2.46
C THR A 92 9.07 1.44 2.75
N VAL A 93 9.93 1.45 1.74
CA VAL A 93 11.35 1.18 1.90
C VAL A 93 12.11 2.06 0.91
N GLY A 94 12.93 2.99 1.41
CA GLY A 94 13.68 3.93 0.57
C GLY A 94 12.76 4.66 -0.41
N ILE A 95 13.05 4.52 -1.72
CA ILE A 95 12.29 5.13 -2.82
C ILE A 95 11.01 4.37 -3.18
N ILE A 96 10.78 3.17 -2.61
CA ILE A 96 9.53 2.42 -2.84
C ILE A 96 8.46 2.94 -1.90
N ARG A 97 7.34 3.32 -2.49
CA ARG A 97 6.13 3.76 -1.80
C ARG A 97 4.95 3.01 -2.39
N ASN A 98 4.37 2.12 -1.62
CA ASN A 98 3.28 1.27 -2.06
C ASN A 98 2.10 1.40 -1.10
N GLU A 99 0.90 1.17 -1.62
CA GLU A 99 -0.27 0.88 -0.80
C GLU A 99 -1.20 -0.06 -1.53
N VAL A 100 -1.83 -0.94 -0.77
CA VAL A 100 -2.93 -1.79 -1.22
C VAL A 100 -4.13 -1.53 -0.31
N ALA A 101 -5.32 -1.45 -0.86
CA ALA A 101 -6.52 -1.15 -0.08
C ALA A 101 -7.78 -1.74 -0.70
N VAL A 102 -8.82 -1.82 0.12
CA VAL A 102 -10.19 -1.99 -0.35
C VAL A 102 -10.95 -0.71 -0.05
N VAL A 103 -11.54 -0.15 -1.10
CA VAL A 103 -12.37 1.05 -1.05
C VAL A 103 -13.83 0.61 -1.12
N THR A 104 -14.63 1.06 -0.16
CA THR A 104 -16.05 0.72 -0.07
C THR A 104 -16.89 1.98 -0.06
N PHE A 105 -17.78 2.12 -1.00
CA PHE A 105 -18.78 3.19 -1.05
C PHE A 105 -20.08 2.67 -0.42
N ALA A 106 -20.81 3.54 0.23
CA ALA A 106 -22.08 3.17 0.85
C ALA A 106 -23.05 2.57 -0.18
N GLY A 107 -23.49 1.33 0.06
CA GLY A 107 -24.43 0.61 -0.83
C GLY A 107 -23.81 -0.01 -2.08
N GLU A 108 -22.48 0.04 -2.25
CA GLU A 108 -21.79 -0.53 -3.41
C GLU A 108 -20.90 -1.72 -3.02
N SER A 109 -20.53 -2.51 -4.02
CA SER A 109 -19.55 -3.59 -3.85
C SER A 109 -18.16 -3.02 -3.56
N PRO A 110 -17.39 -3.62 -2.63
CA PRO A 110 -16.02 -3.21 -2.34
C PRO A 110 -15.09 -3.35 -3.56
N VAL A 111 -14.18 -2.40 -3.72
CA VAL A 111 -13.20 -2.38 -4.82
C VAL A 111 -11.80 -2.55 -4.24
N ALA A 112 -11.09 -3.60 -4.63
CA ALA A 112 -9.68 -3.79 -4.31
C ALA A 112 -8.81 -2.95 -5.26
N VAL A 113 -7.85 -2.23 -4.69
CA VAL A 113 -6.89 -1.41 -5.44
C VAL A 113 -5.49 -1.56 -4.87
N ALA A 114 -4.50 -1.68 -5.75
CA ALA A 114 -3.08 -1.77 -5.39
C ALA A 114 -2.28 -0.79 -6.25
N VAL A 115 -1.52 0.09 -5.60
CA VAL A 115 -0.66 1.07 -6.26
C VAL A 115 0.76 0.87 -5.78
N PHE A 116 1.64 0.50 -6.70
CA PHE A 116 3.05 0.31 -6.45
C PHE A 116 3.85 1.38 -7.18
N THR A 117 4.69 2.09 -6.45
CA THR A 117 5.48 3.18 -7.00
C THR A 117 6.95 3.09 -6.61
N ARG A 118 7.78 3.65 -7.47
CA ARG A 118 9.20 3.84 -7.23
C ARG A 118 9.56 5.29 -7.57
N ALA A 119 10.03 6.05 -6.58
CA ALA A 119 10.50 7.41 -6.77
C ALA A 119 11.84 7.43 -7.51
N ALA A 120 12.13 8.53 -8.21
CA ALA A 120 13.39 8.72 -8.90
C ALA A 120 14.55 9.08 -7.94
N ARG A 121 14.24 9.54 -6.73
CA ARG A 121 15.21 9.94 -5.71
C ARG A 121 14.77 9.41 -4.35
N ALA A 122 15.74 9.08 -3.53
CA ALA A 122 15.51 8.82 -2.11
C ALA A 122 15.25 10.16 -1.39
N ASP A 123 14.13 10.22 -0.68
CA ASP A 123 13.78 11.32 0.21
C ASP A 123 12.92 10.73 1.33
N PRO A 124 13.22 11.00 2.60
CA PRO A 124 12.40 10.54 3.72
C PRO A 124 10.95 11.01 3.64
N ALA A 125 10.72 12.19 3.05
CA ALA A 125 9.40 12.76 2.84
C ALA A 125 9.13 12.93 1.35
N LEU A 126 8.27 12.10 0.78
CA LEU A 126 7.84 12.15 -0.61
C LEU A 126 6.33 12.47 -0.72
N PRO A 127 5.87 13.64 -0.25
CA PRO A 127 4.45 13.96 -0.22
C PRO A 127 3.80 13.96 -1.61
N ALA A 128 4.55 14.32 -2.65
CA ALA A 128 4.07 14.27 -4.03
C ALA A 128 3.82 12.83 -4.50
N VAL A 129 4.67 11.87 -4.09
CA VAL A 129 4.47 10.44 -4.41
C VAL A 129 3.29 9.89 -3.64
N ASP A 130 3.16 10.23 -2.36
CA ASP A 130 2.03 9.80 -1.53
C ASP A 130 0.69 10.34 -2.10
N ALA A 131 0.66 11.61 -2.51
CA ALA A 131 -0.51 12.21 -3.18
C ALA A 131 -0.82 11.56 -4.54
N ALA A 132 0.22 11.25 -5.34
CA ALA A 132 0.05 10.57 -6.62
C ALA A 132 -0.55 9.16 -6.46
N ILE A 133 -0.21 8.42 -5.40
CA ILE A 133 -0.82 7.13 -5.09
C ILE A 133 -2.33 7.30 -4.86
N GLY A 134 -2.73 8.31 -4.09
CA GLY A 134 -4.14 8.62 -3.85
C GLY A 134 -4.89 8.97 -5.13
N GLU A 135 -4.29 9.82 -5.97
CA GLU A 135 -4.90 10.25 -7.22
C GLU A 135 -5.04 9.11 -8.24
N VAL A 136 -4.00 8.29 -8.42
CA VAL A 136 -4.05 7.09 -9.29
C VAL A 136 -5.14 6.13 -8.83
N ALA A 137 -5.23 5.87 -7.52
CA ALA A 137 -6.28 5.02 -6.97
C ALA A 137 -7.67 5.61 -7.22
N ARG A 138 -7.83 6.93 -7.02
CA ARG A 138 -9.10 7.63 -7.27
C ARG A 138 -9.54 7.50 -8.73
N ILE A 139 -8.64 7.74 -9.67
CA ILE A 139 -8.94 7.61 -11.11
C ILE A 139 -9.36 6.18 -11.42
N ALA A 140 -8.55 5.19 -11.05
CA ALA A 140 -8.82 3.79 -11.37
C ALA A 140 -10.15 3.28 -10.79
N VAL A 141 -10.44 3.61 -9.52
CA VAL A 141 -11.69 3.22 -8.87
C VAL A 141 -12.88 3.94 -9.47
N THR A 142 -12.75 5.22 -9.84
CA THR A 142 -13.83 5.98 -10.47
C THR A 142 -14.17 5.42 -11.84
N GLU A 143 -13.17 5.13 -12.67
CA GLU A 143 -13.36 4.52 -13.99
C GLU A 143 -14.03 3.14 -13.90
N LEU A 144 -13.56 2.30 -12.97
CA LEU A 144 -14.17 0.98 -12.74
C LEU A 144 -15.66 1.10 -12.34
N ARG A 145 -16.01 2.07 -11.48
CA ARG A 145 -17.39 2.29 -11.03
C ARG A 145 -18.29 2.86 -12.12
N SER A 146 -17.75 3.68 -13.03
CA SER A 146 -18.50 4.25 -14.16
C SER A 146 -18.84 3.21 -15.24
N GLY A 147 -18.29 1.98 -15.14
CA GLY A 147 -18.46 0.95 -16.15
C GLY A 147 -17.67 1.21 -17.44
N THR A 148 -16.78 2.18 -17.43
CA THR A 148 -15.92 2.52 -18.57
C THR A 148 -14.68 1.63 -18.59
N VAL A 149 -14.86 0.31 -18.44
CA VAL A 149 -13.78 -0.62 -18.75
C VAL A 149 -13.73 -0.71 -20.28
N VAL A 150 -12.74 -0.09 -20.86
CA VAL A 150 -12.41 -0.28 -22.28
C VAL A 150 -11.90 -1.71 -22.42
N ASP A 151 -12.61 -2.54 -23.21
CA ASP A 151 -12.17 -3.87 -23.61
C ASP A 151 -10.85 -3.84 -24.37
#